data_163a3bcf22d908bcfdba1d5965f7d6d5
#
_entry.id   163a3bcf22d908bcfdba1d5965f7d6d5
#
_cell.length_a   1.000
_cell.length_b   1.000
_cell.length_c   1.000
_cell.angle_alpha   90.00
_cell.angle_beta   90.00
_cell.angle_gamma   90.00
#
_symmetry.space_group_name_H-M   'P 1'
#
loop_
_entity.id
_entity.type
_entity.pdbx_description
1 polymer ?
#
loop_
_entity_poly.entity_id
_entity_poly.type
_entity_poly.pdbx_seq_one_letter_code
_entity_poly.pdbx_strand_id
1 'polypeptide(L)'
;MIDLTQLITASMPVYPGTEPPHLTVASTYETDGFRETLLSFFSHTGTHMDAPFHLFGDRTKLNEMPAAQFVGKALVIPCMQYGAGEEIGMEALAPVRRLADEADFLLFHTGWSRYWGKAEYFGDYPVPSQEVCRYALESGKKGLGFDTIGIDPIADEGLTRHRLLL
;
A
#
# COMPACT_ATOMS: atom_id res chain seq x y z
N MET A 1 -4.64 19.67 5.59
CA MET A 1 -4.60 18.43 4.79
C MET A 1 -3.19 17.91 4.81
N ILE A 2 -2.98 16.62 5.00
CA ILE A 2 -1.66 15.98 4.97
C ILE A 2 -1.69 14.99 3.81
N ASP A 3 -0.74 15.11 2.87
CA ASP A 3 -0.54 14.15 1.80
C ASP A 3 0.47 13.10 2.25
N LEU A 4 0.09 11.83 2.21
CA LEU A 4 0.93 10.69 2.58
C LEU A 4 1.42 9.91 1.35
N THR A 5 1.15 10.41 0.14
CA THR A 5 1.52 9.71 -1.09
C THR A 5 2.96 9.94 -1.49
N GLN A 6 3.55 8.97 -2.18
CA GLN A 6 4.84 9.13 -2.85
C GLN A 6 4.65 9.75 -4.23
N LEU A 7 5.55 10.65 -4.61
CA LEU A 7 5.52 11.28 -5.92
C LEU A 7 5.81 10.25 -7.04
N ILE A 8 4.94 10.17 -8.03
CA ILE A 8 5.15 9.33 -9.21
C ILE A 8 6.13 10.05 -10.17
N THR A 9 7.27 9.42 -10.40
CA THR A 9 8.32 9.91 -11.30
C THR A 9 8.87 8.77 -12.15
N ALA A 10 9.53 9.09 -13.27
CA ALA A 10 10.19 8.09 -14.10
C ALA A 10 11.33 7.34 -13.39
N SER A 11 11.88 7.91 -12.31
CA SER A 11 12.98 7.31 -11.53
C SER A 11 12.56 6.79 -10.16
N MET A 12 11.25 6.72 -9.89
CA MET A 12 10.79 6.20 -8.61
C MET A 12 11.12 4.71 -8.45
N PRO A 13 11.29 4.23 -7.22
CA PRO A 13 11.44 2.80 -6.99
C PRO A 13 10.15 2.06 -7.36
N VAL A 14 10.32 0.92 -8.04
CA VAL A 14 9.23 0.00 -8.41
C VAL A 14 9.55 -1.39 -7.90
N TYR A 15 8.55 -2.26 -7.85
CA TYR A 15 8.76 -3.65 -7.43
C TYR A 15 9.85 -4.31 -8.29
N PRO A 16 10.78 -5.11 -7.70
CA PRO A 16 11.86 -5.75 -8.45
C PRO A 16 11.35 -6.54 -9.65
N GLY A 17 11.92 -6.26 -10.83
CA GLY A 17 11.49 -6.86 -12.11
C GLY A 17 10.34 -6.14 -12.83
N THR A 18 9.76 -5.10 -12.22
CA THR A 18 8.73 -4.26 -12.87
C THR A 18 9.39 -3.09 -13.59
N GLU A 19 8.83 -2.72 -14.75
CA GLU A 19 9.28 -1.57 -15.51
C GLU A 19 8.87 -0.25 -14.82
N PRO A 20 9.77 0.74 -14.70
CA PRO A 20 9.44 2.02 -14.10
C PRO A 20 8.44 2.83 -14.95
N PRO A 21 7.78 3.84 -14.37
CA PRO A 21 6.86 4.70 -15.11
C PRO A 21 7.52 5.41 -16.28
N HIS A 22 6.83 5.43 -17.42
CA HIS A 22 7.18 6.27 -18.57
C HIS A 22 6.30 7.49 -18.62
N LEU A 23 6.91 8.66 -18.60
CA LEU A 23 6.28 9.97 -18.67
C LEU A 23 6.75 10.65 -19.96
N THR A 24 5.96 10.54 -21.04
CA THR A 24 6.33 11.04 -22.37
C THR A 24 5.56 12.31 -22.67
N VAL A 25 6.26 13.36 -23.12
CA VAL A 25 5.62 14.59 -23.57
C VAL A 25 4.82 14.27 -24.83
N ALA A 26 3.51 14.42 -24.77
CA ALA A 26 2.59 14.19 -25.89
C ALA A 26 2.32 15.49 -26.66
N SER A 27 2.19 16.62 -25.97
CA SER A 27 1.97 17.94 -26.57
C SER A 27 2.80 19.01 -25.87
N THR A 28 3.19 20.06 -26.60
CA THR A 28 3.96 21.20 -26.08
C THR A 28 3.27 22.52 -26.35
N TYR A 29 3.61 23.57 -25.59
CA TYR A 29 3.05 24.90 -25.78
C TYR A 29 3.41 25.49 -27.14
N GLU A 30 4.61 25.15 -27.66
CA GLU A 30 5.16 25.69 -28.89
C GLU A 30 4.43 25.16 -30.13
N THR A 31 4.04 23.89 -30.13
CA THR A 31 3.41 23.24 -31.29
C THR A 31 1.89 23.16 -31.18
N ASP A 32 1.37 22.96 -29.96
CA ASP A 32 -0.03 22.58 -29.74
C ASP A 32 -0.81 23.65 -28.96
N GLY A 33 -0.11 24.67 -28.37
CA GLY A 33 -0.71 25.69 -27.52
C GLY A 33 -1.10 25.23 -26.12
N PHE A 34 -0.86 23.97 -25.79
CA PHE A 34 -1.05 23.37 -24.46
C PHE A 34 0.01 22.30 -24.20
N ARG A 35 0.12 21.84 -22.96
CA ARG A 35 1.04 20.76 -22.58
C ARG A 35 0.28 19.54 -22.10
N GLU A 36 0.63 18.37 -22.63
CA GLU A 36 0.08 17.09 -22.23
C GLU A 36 1.20 16.06 -22.05
N THR A 37 1.01 15.14 -21.10
CA THR A 37 1.95 14.06 -20.82
C THR A 37 1.23 12.73 -20.94
N LEU A 38 1.74 11.83 -21.78
CA LEU A 38 1.31 10.44 -21.81
C LEU A 38 1.94 9.70 -20.64
N LEU A 39 1.10 9.02 -19.84
CA LEU A 39 1.51 8.21 -18.70
C LEU A 39 1.39 6.74 -19.05
N SER A 40 2.46 5.97 -18.83
CA SER A 40 2.46 4.52 -18.94
C SER A 40 3.14 3.92 -17.71
N PHE A 41 2.37 3.22 -16.86
CA PHE A 41 2.87 2.54 -15.67
C PHE A 41 1.88 1.47 -15.21
N PHE A 42 2.36 0.54 -14.39
CA PHE A 42 1.54 -0.52 -13.84
C PHE A 42 0.60 0.02 -12.74
N SER A 43 -0.53 -0.64 -12.53
CA SER A 43 -1.53 -0.24 -11.51
C SER A 43 -0.98 -0.25 -10.08
N HIS A 44 0.01 -1.11 -9.79
CA HIS A 44 0.68 -1.20 -8.49
C HIS A 44 1.94 -0.33 -8.44
N THR A 45 1.80 0.96 -8.76
CA THR A 45 2.90 1.93 -8.81
C THR A 45 2.71 3.00 -7.73
N GLY A 46 3.75 3.24 -6.92
CA GLY A 46 3.73 4.25 -5.86
C GLY A 46 2.72 3.93 -4.76
N THR A 47 2.12 4.96 -4.18
CA THR A 47 1.07 4.80 -3.18
C THR A 47 -0.24 4.44 -3.87
N HIS A 48 -0.73 3.24 -3.65
CA HIS A 48 -1.92 2.70 -4.32
C HIS A 48 -2.73 1.81 -3.37
N MET A 49 -3.83 1.29 -3.84
CA MET A 49 -4.68 0.35 -3.13
C MET A 49 -4.95 -0.87 -4.01
N ASP A 50 -4.87 -2.05 -3.43
CA ASP A 50 -5.20 -3.30 -4.10
C ASP A 50 -6.69 -3.61 -3.94
N ALA A 51 -7.30 -4.08 -5.03
CA ALA A 51 -8.63 -4.66 -5.00
C ALA A 51 -8.55 -6.20 -4.92
N PRO A 52 -9.59 -6.89 -4.43
CA PRO A 52 -9.65 -8.35 -4.48
C PRO A 52 -9.37 -8.95 -5.87
N PHE A 53 -9.74 -8.25 -6.93
CA PHE A 53 -9.45 -8.64 -8.32
C PHE A 53 -7.95 -8.78 -8.62
N HIS A 54 -7.06 -8.16 -7.81
CA HIS A 54 -5.61 -8.29 -8.00
C HIS A 54 -5.17 -9.77 -7.96
N LEU A 55 -5.74 -10.56 -7.07
CA LEU A 55 -5.38 -11.99 -6.91
C LEU A 55 -6.48 -12.97 -7.33
N PHE A 56 -7.71 -12.52 -7.47
CA PHE A 56 -8.87 -13.37 -7.74
C PHE A 56 -9.69 -12.78 -8.89
N GLY A 57 -9.62 -13.43 -10.06
CA GLY A 57 -10.20 -12.93 -11.31
C GLY A 57 -11.73 -12.83 -11.33
N ASP A 58 -12.41 -13.38 -10.34
CA ASP A 58 -13.86 -13.37 -10.15
C ASP A 58 -14.33 -12.42 -9.02
N ARG A 59 -13.39 -11.71 -8.37
CA ARG A 59 -13.70 -10.78 -7.26
C ARG A 59 -13.78 -9.32 -7.73
N THR A 60 -14.19 -8.45 -6.81
CA THR A 60 -14.48 -7.03 -7.05
C THR A 60 -13.25 -6.24 -7.50
N LYS A 61 -13.43 -5.38 -8.51
CA LYS A 61 -12.44 -4.42 -9.00
C LYS A 61 -12.59 -3.07 -8.30
N LEU A 62 -11.54 -2.22 -8.32
CA LEU A 62 -11.60 -0.89 -7.71
C LEU A 62 -12.73 -0.02 -8.28
N ASN A 63 -12.96 -0.08 -9.60
CA ASN A 63 -14.00 0.72 -10.27
C ASN A 63 -15.44 0.22 -9.99
N GLU A 64 -15.58 -0.94 -9.39
CA GLU A 64 -16.86 -1.51 -8.96
C GLU A 64 -17.16 -1.19 -7.48
N MET A 65 -16.17 -0.71 -6.73
CA MET A 65 -16.33 -0.32 -5.34
C MET A 65 -16.98 1.06 -5.23
N PRO A 66 -17.89 1.26 -4.26
CA PRO A 66 -18.47 2.58 -4.02
C PRO A 66 -17.40 3.54 -3.48
N ALA A 67 -17.49 4.83 -3.83
CA ALA A 67 -16.52 5.84 -3.36
C ALA A 67 -16.40 5.89 -1.82
N ALA A 68 -17.46 5.54 -1.10
CA ALA A 68 -17.47 5.43 0.36
C ALA A 68 -16.52 4.36 0.91
N GLN A 69 -16.09 3.39 0.09
CA GLN A 69 -15.06 2.41 0.46
C GLN A 69 -13.72 3.08 0.74
N PHE A 70 -13.41 4.17 0.04
CA PHE A 70 -12.11 4.84 0.09
C PHE A 70 -12.07 6.01 1.08
N VAL A 71 -13.13 6.22 1.86
CA VAL A 71 -13.22 7.31 2.83
C VAL A 71 -13.64 6.77 4.18
N GLY A 72 -12.98 7.22 5.24
CA GLY A 72 -13.31 6.81 6.61
C GLY A 72 -12.34 7.32 7.65
N LYS A 73 -12.55 6.89 8.88
CA LYS A 73 -11.64 7.14 10.00
C LYS A 73 -10.42 6.24 9.88
N ALA A 74 -9.23 6.82 9.91
CA ALA A 74 -7.98 6.06 9.93
C ALA A 74 -7.33 6.15 11.31
N LEU A 75 -6.81 5.03 11.81
CA LEU A 75 -5.95 4.97 12.97
C LEU A 75 -4.52 4.68 12.52
N VAL A 76 -3.58 5.57 12.85
CA VAL A 76 -2.14 5.32 12.66
C VAL A 76 -1.62 4.55 13.86
N ILE A 77 -1.03 3.39 13.64
CA ILE A 77 -0.47 2.50 14.65
C ILE A 77 1.06 2.62 14.59
N PRO A 78 1.71 3.12 15.67
CA PRO A 78 3.17 3.21 15.70
C PRO A 78 3.79 1.82 15.73
N CYS A 79 4.60 1.49 14.72
CA CYS A 79 5.27 0.19 14.55
C CYS A 79 6.77 0.35 14.28
N MET A 80 7.36 1.50 14.62
CA MET A 80 8.79 1.80 14.38
C MET A 80 9.74 0.93 15.20
N GLN A 81 9.26 0.24 16.22
CA GLN A 81 10.03 -0.72 17.02
C GLN A 81 10.29 -2.05 16.31
N TYR A 82 9.52 -2.36 15.27
CA TYR A 82 9.70 -3.59 14.48
C TYR A 82 10.80 -3.40 13.45
N GLY A 83 11.76 -4.31 13.45
CA GLY A 83 12.89 -4.34 12.54
C GLY A 83 12.68 -5.23 11.32
N ALA A 84 13.77 -5.43 10.59
CA ALA A 84 13.78 -6.26 9.40
C ALA A 84 13.38 -7.73 9.73
N GLY A 85 12.45 -8.28 8.96
CA GLY A 85 11.97 -9.66 9.09
C GLY A 85 11.04 -9.92 10.27
N GLU A 86 10.68 -8.91 11.06
CA GLU A 86 9.79 -9.09 12.21
C GLU A 86 8.32 -9.02 11.81
N GLU A 87 7.49 -9.77 12.53
CA GLU A 87 6.03 -9.72 12.38
C GLU A 87 5.42 -8.74 13.38
N ILE A 88 4.52 -7.89 12.89
CA ILE A 88 3.70 -6.98 13.70
C ILE A 88 2.50 -7.78 14.21
N GLY A 89 2.53 -8.17 15.47
CA GLY A 89 1.47 -8.95 16.10
C GLY A 89 0.35 -8.10 16.70
N MET A 90 -0.62 -8.78 17.33
CA MET A 90 -1.76 -8.15 18.02
C MET A 90 -1.34 -7.27 19.21
N GLU A 91 -0.14 -7.43 19.72
CA GLU A 91 0.43 -6.58 20.79
C GLU A 91 0.60 -5.12 20.33
N ALA A 92 0.78 -4.88 19.02
CA ALA A 92 0.80 -3.51 18.48
C ALA A 92 -0.57 -2.82 18.57
N LEU A 93 -1.64 -3.58 18.51
CA LEU A 93 -3.02 -3.08 18.61
C LEU A 93 -3.51 -2.99 20.05
N ALA A 94 -2.94 -3.75 20.98
CA ALA A 94 -3.43 -3.85 22.35
C ALA A 94 -3.58 -2.48 23.05
N PRO A 95 -2.61 -1.54 22.99
CA PRO A 95 -2.73 -0.24 23.64
C PRO A 95 -3.82 0.66 23.05
N VAL A 96 -4.19 0.43 21.79
CA VAL A 96 -5.12 1.27 21.01
C VAL A 96 -6.37 0.51 20.55
N ARG A 97 -6.64 -0.66 21.15
CA ARG A 97 -7.68 -1.60 20.72
C ARG A 97 -9.04 -0.94 20.49
N ARG A 98 -9.52 -0.14 21.44
CA ARG A 98 -10.81 0.56 21.29
C ARG A 98 -10.83 1.49 20.08
N LEU A 99 -9.73 2.23 19.84
CA LEU A 99 -9.64 3.11 18.67
C LEU A 99 -9.54 2.29 17.38
N ALA A 100 -8.84 1.16 17.41
CA ALA A 100 -8.75 0.25 16.28
C ALA A 100 -10.12 -0.35 15.93
N ASP A 101 -10.94 -0.71 16.93
CA ASP A 101 -12.30 -1.21 16.70
C ASP A 101 -13.21 -0.15 16.04
N GLU A 102 -13.06 1.14 16.40
CA GLU A 102 -13.82 2.27 15.86
C GLU A 102 -13.34 2.78 14.49
N ALA A 103 -12.13 2.43 14.05
CA ALA A 103 -11.54 2.89 12.81
C ALA A 103 -12.02 2.09 11.60
N ASP A 104 -12.16 2.76 10.45
CA ASP A 104 -12.40 2.11 9.15
C ASP A 104 -11.10 1.57 8.54
N PHE A 105 -9.99 2.28 8.77
CA PHE A 105 -8.66 1.93 8.24
C PHE A 105 -7.63 1.84 9.35
N LEU A 106 -6.70 0.88 9.24
CA LEU A 106 -5.55 0.75 10.13
C LEU A 106 -4.28 1.02 9.32
N LEU A 107 -3.51 2.04 9.69
CA LEU A 107 -2.28 2.44 9.03
C LEU A 107 -1.09 2.11 9.92
N PHE A 108 -0.29 1.13 9.54
CA PHE A 108 0.87 0.67 10.30
C PHE A 108 2.10 1.49 9.89
N HIS A 109 2.53 2.39 10.76
CA HIS A 109 3.69 3.24 10.55
C HIS A 109 4.95 2.54 11.05
N THR A 110 5.65 1.86 10.15
CA THR A 110 6.89 1.12 10.46
C THR A 110 8.13 2.02 10.38
N GLY A 111 8.02 3.17 9.73
CA GLY A 111 9.14 4.04 9.40
C GLY A 111 10.02 3.47 8.28
N TRP A 112 9.57 2.40 7.57
CA TRP A 112 10.33 1.79 6.48
C TRP A 112 10.44 2.70 5.27
N SER A 113 9.50 3.63 5.09
CA SER A 113 9.54 4.67 4.05
C SER A 113 10.82 5.51 4.04
N ARG A 114 11.60 5.55 5.13
CA ARG A 114 12.95 6.18 5.18
C ARG A 114 13.95 5.57 4.20
N TYR A 115 13.66 4.36 3.72
CA TYR A 115 14.48 3.65 2.73
C TYR A 115 13.99 3.86 1.30
N TRP A 116 12.93 4.63 1.08
CA TRP A 116 12.43 4.94 -0.26
C TRP A 116 13.54 5.43 -1.18
N GLY A 117 13.66 4.82 -2.36
CA GLY A 117 14.75 5.11 -3.32
C GLY A 117 16.07 4.40 -3.04
N LYS A 118 16.15 3.55 -2.00
CA LYS A 118 17.34 2.76 -1.66
C LYS A 118 17.05 1.27 -1.84
N ALA A 119 18.11 0.46 -2.01
CA ALA A 119 17.98 -0.99 -2.14
C ALA A 119 17.33 -1.65 -0.91
N GLU A 120 17.59 -1.10 0.28
CA GLU A 120 17.03 -1.56 1.56
C GLU A 120 15.50 -1.50 1.60
N TYR A 121 14.88 -0.64 0.78
CA TYR A 121 13.41 -0.57 0.70
C TYR A 121 12.79 -1.89 0.26
N PHE A 122 13.49 -2.65 -0.59
CA PHE A 122 13.11 -3.96 -1.09
C PHE A 122 13.64 -5.13 -0.24
N GLY A 123 14.12 -4.85 0.96
CA GLY A 123 14.61 -5.85 1.90
C GLY A 123 13.51 -6.49 2.74
N ASP A 124 13.91 -7.11 3.85
CA ASP A 124 13.02 -7.81 4.78
C ASP A 124 12.25 -6.82 5.66
N TYR A 125 11.35 -6.04 5.09
CA TYR A 125 10.51 -5.12 5.86
C TYR A 125 9.59 -5.84 6.85
N PRO A 126 9.18 -5.19 7.95
CA PRO A 126 8.23 -5.78 8.89
C PRO A 126 6.86 -5.93 8.24
N VAL A 127 6.19 -7.04 8.52
CA VAL A 127 4.89 -7.41 7.94
C VAL A 127 3.87 -7.68 9.03
N PRO A 128 2.56 -7.50 8.80
CA PRO A 128 1.53 -7.87 9.76
C PRO A 128 1.48 -9.37 9.95
N SER A 129 1.24 -9.84 11.18
CA SER A 129 0.94 -11.24 11.40
C SER A 129 -0.39 -11.64 10.75
N GLN A 130 -0.58 -12.93 10.48
CA GLN A 130 -1.88 -13.39 9.97
C GLN A 130 -3.02 -13.13 10.95
N GLU A 131 -2.73 -13.06 12.25
CA GLU A 131 -3.73 -12.75 13.29
C GLU A 131 -4.22 -11.29 13.15
N VAL A 132 -3.33 -10.34 12.88
CA VAL A 132 -3.68 -8.95 12.58
C VAL A 132 -4.54 -8.86 11.31
N CYS A 133 -4.20 -9.62 10.27
CA CYS A 133 -5.00 -9.67 9.05
C CYS A 133 -6.41 -10.24 9.31
N ARG A 134 -6.53 -11.33 10.07
CA ARG A 134 -7.83 -11.90 10.45
C ARG A 134 -8.66 -10.92 11.29
N TYR A 135 -8.02 -10.27 12.26
CA TYR A 135 -8.70 -9.22 13.04
C TYR A 135 -9.27 -8.11 12.14
N ALA A 136 -8.52 -7.66 11.15
CA ALA A 136 -8.99 -6.63 10.23
C ALA A 136 -10.22 -7.08 9.43
N LEU A 137 -10.22 -8.31 8.92
CA LEU A 137 -11.36 -8.90 8.22
C LEU A 137 -12.58 -9.04 9.13
N GLU A 138 -12.42 -9.67 10.28
CA GLU A 138 -13.50 -10.00 11.22
C GLU A 138 -14.13 -8.73 11.81
N SER A 139 -13.34 -7.65 11.97
CA SER A 139 -13.81 -6.34 12.43
C SER A 139 -14.31 -5.42 11.31
N GLY A 140 -14.38 -5.92 10.06
CA GLY A 140 -14.96 -5.20 8.93
C GLY A 140 -14.19 -3.95 8.52
N LYS A 141 -12.86 -3.96 8.63
CA LYS A 141 -12.03 -2.82 8.19
C LYS A 141 -12.13 -2.65 6.67
N LYS A 142 -12.17 -1.39 6.23
CA LYS A 142 -12.18 -1.04 4.81
C LYS A 142 -10.82 -1.23 4.14
N GLY A 143 -9.73 -1.17 4.94
CA GLY A 143 -8.39 -1.38 4.43
C GLY A 143 -7.31 -1.32 5.50
N LEU A 144 -6.16 -1.89 5.15
CA LEU A 144 -4.91 -1.76 5.87
C LEU A 144 -3.94 -0.95 5.03
N GLY A 145 -3.13 -0.10 5.66
CA GLY A 145 -2.08 0.66 4.98
C GLY A 145 -0.73 0.46 5.66
N PHE A 146 0.31 0.45 4.85
CA PHE A 146 1.70 0.28 5.28
C PHE A 146 2.61 1.26 4.54
N ASP A 147 3.72 1.61 5.15
CA ASP A 147 4.79 2.39 4.54
C ASP A 147 5.94 1.51 3.99
N THR A 148 5.61 0.25 3.70
CA THR A 148 6.44 -0.77 3.05
C THR A 148 5.97 -1.02 1.62
N ILE A 149 6.73 -1.80 0.84
CA ILE A 149 6.35 -2.11 -0.55
C ILE A 149 5.16 -3.07 -0.65
N GLY A 150 4.92 -3.86 0.39
CA GLY A 150 3.83 -4.83 0.45
C GLY A 150 3.55 -5.29 1.88
N ILE A 151 2.60 -6.19 2.02
CA ILE A 151 2.19 -6.79 3.30
C ILE A 151 2.69 -8.23 3.50
N ASP A 152 3.18 -8.86 2.45
CA ASP A 152 3.87 -10.15 2.53
C ASP A 152 5.38 -9.95 2.41
N PRO A 153 6.21 -10.81 3.04
CA PRO A 153 7.64 -10.84 2.75
C PRO A 153 7.87 -11.04 1.24
N ILE A 154 8.90 -10.42 0.67
CA ILE A 154 9.24 -10.62 -0.76
C ILE A 154 9.48 -12.10 -1.10
N ALA A 155 9.97 -12.87 -0.14
CA ALA A 155 10.19 -14.32 -0.30
C ALA A 155 8.89 -15.15 -0.27
N ASP A 156 7.76 -14.58 0.11
CA ASP A 156 6.46 -15.28 0.09
C ASP A 156 5.80 -15.19 -1.29
N GLU A 157 6.22 -16.07 -2.20
CA GLU A 157 5.63 -16.18 -3.55
C GLU A 157 4.13 -16.54 -3.51
N GLY A 158 3.65 -17.08 -2.41
CA GLY A 158 2.25 -17.46 -2.21
C GLY A 158 1.33 -16.27 -1.93
N LEU A 159 1.88 -15.10 -1.58
CA LEU A 159 1.13 -13.90 -1.20
C LEU A 159 0.09 -14.19 -0.11
N THR A 160 0.52 -14.86 0.96
CA THR A 160 -0.34 -15.45 1.99
C THR A 160 -1.27 -14.40 2.64
N ARG A 161 -0.73 -13.22 2.99
CA ARG A 161 -1.50 -12.16 3.65
C ARG A 161 -2.41 -11.43 2.67
N HIS A 162 -1.93 -11.17 1.45
CA HIS A 162 -2.79 -10.62 0.39
C HIS A 162 -3.98 -11.55 0.12
N ARG A 163 -3.75 -12.86 -0.04
CA ARG A 163 -4.82 -13.83 -0.26
C ARG A 163 -5.81 -13.94 0.90
N LEU A 164 -5.34 -13.65 2.11
CA LEU A 164 -6.21 -13.62 3.28
C LEU A 164 -7.11 -12.38 3.28
N LEU A 165 -6.59 -11.22 2.84
CA LEU A 165 -7.28 -9.93 2.92
C LEU A 165 -8.16 -9.63 1.70
N LEU A 166 -7.76 -10.09 0.53
CA LEU A 166 -8.43 -9.84 -0.76
C LEU A 166 -9.37 -10.99 -1.16
#